data_55cabf7128b6f87c27ae2a1354a119c1
#
_entry.id   55cabf7128b6f87c27ae2a1354a119c1
#
_cell.length_a   1.000
_cell.length_b   1.000
_cell.length_c   1.000
_cell.angle_alpha   90.00
_cell.angle_beta   90.00
_cell.angle_gamma   90.00
#
_symmetry.space_group_name_H-M   'P 1'
#
loop_
_entity.id
_entity.type
_entity.pdbx_description
1 polymer ?
#
loop_
_entity_poly.entity_id
_entity_poly.type
_entity_poly.pdbx_seq_one_letter_code
_entity_poly.pdbx_strand_id
1 'polypeptide(L)'
;MDKIIQITSGRGPLECQWVVAKVLKVFLEEAKQNKIDYEIIHRENGDENLTLKSATLLLKGKEVNAFLKNWLGSILWIGKSTFRKFHKRSNWFIGIFELEDLDKIEFNEKEIQFQTTRSQGSGGQNVNKVETAVRATYPKTGQSVFVQDSRSQLENKKLSIIRLKEKVMEFHIQQLEKQMHETWNNHLNVQRGNPVRTLSGTDFKKNHQEKSFKKERNQLKNELRNYRNELN
;
A
#
# COMPACT_ATOMS: atom_id res chain seq x y z
N MET A 1 -6.23 -16.90 7.81
CA MET A 1 -4.82 -16.42 7.83
C MET A 1 -4.84 -14.96 7.49
N ASP A 2 -4.12 -14.17 8.26
CA ASP A 2 -4.03 -12.73 8.04
C ASP A 2 -2.86 -12.46 7.12
N LYS A 3 -3.04 -11.57 6.15
CA LYS A 3 -2.02 -11.19 5.19
C LYS A 3 -1.95 -9.68 5.10
N ILE A 4 -0.74 -9.16 5.07
CA ILE A 4 -0.55 -7.75 4.79
C ILE A 4 -0.06 -7.59 3.37
N ILE A 5 -0.68 -6.67 2.68
CA ILE A 5 -0.32 -6.34 1.31
C ILE A 5 -0.06 -4.85 1.17
N GLN A 6 0.82 -4.53 0.25
CA GLN A 6 1.08 -3.17 -0.19
C GLN A 6 0.73 -3.02 -1.66
N ILE A 7 -0.01 -1.97 -1.99
CA ILE A 7 -0.23 -1.49 -3.34
C ILE A 7 0.64 -0.25 -3.52
N THR A 8 1.55 -0.22 -4.49
CA THR A 8 2.50 0.88 -4.65
C THR A 8 2.73 1.27 -6.10
N SER A 9 2.96 2.56 -6.31
CA SER A 9 3.42 3.12 -7.59
C SER A 9 4.92 2.92 -7.81
N GLY A 10 5.67 2.49 -6.78
CA GLY A 10 7.13 2.47 -6.82
C GLY A 10 7.69 3.83 -7.20
N ARG A 11 8.64 3.86 -8.13
CA ARG A 11 9.19 5.09 -8.73
C ARG A 11 8.34 5.59 -9.93
N GLY A 12 7.09 5.14 -10.02
CA GLY A 12 6.21 5.54 -11.11
C GLY A 12 5.86 7.02 -11.04
N PRO A 13 5.58 7.63 -12.20
CA PRO A 13 5.13 9.01 -12.27
C PRO A 13 3.72 9.18 -11.70
N LEU A 14 3.21 10.40 -11.71
CA LEU A 14 1.92 10.80 -11.15
C LEU A 14 0.74 9.95 -11.65
N GLU A 15 0.78 9.50 -12.91
CA GLU A 15 -0.21 8.58 -13.46
C GLU A 15 -0.25 7.25 -12.69
N CYS A 16 0.92 6.71 -12.28
CA CYS A 16 0.97 5.50 -11.47
C CYS A 16 0.40 5.73 -10.07
N GLN A 17 0.65 6.90 -9.46
CA GLN A 17 0.06 7.27 -8.16
C GLN A 17 -1.47 7.37 -8.24
N TRP A 18 -1.99 7.91 -9.35
CA TRP A 18 -3.42 7.94 -9.61
C TRP A 18 -3.99 6.53 -9.81
N VAL A 19 -3.27 5.67 -10.54
CA VAL A 19 -3.64 4.27 -10.74
C VAL A 19 -3.70 3.52 -9.41
N VAL A 20 -2.75 3.74 -8.49
CA VAL A 20 -2.79 3.16 -7.14
C VAL A 20 -4.09 3.50 -6.42
N ALA A 21 -4.49 4.79 -6.43
CA ALA A 21 -5.73 5.22 -5.77
C ALA A 21 -6.99 4.56 -6.39
N LYS A 22 -7.01 4.37 -7.70
CA LYS A 22 -8.12 3.71 -8.41
C LYS A 22 -8.13 2.21 -8.19
N VAL A 23 -6.97 1.56 -8.30
CA VAL A 23 -6.83 0.12 -8.09
C VAL A 23 -7.17 -0.25 -6.65
N LEU A 24 -6.79 0.57 -5.67
CA LEU A 24 -7.19 0.38 -4.28
C LEU A 24 -8.71 0.27 -4.14
N LYS A 25 -9.48 1.15 -4.79
CA LYS A 25 -10.96 1.09 -4.75
C LYS A 25 -11.47 -0.22 -5.33
N VAL A 26 -11.01 -0.60 -6.52
CA VAL A 26 -11.42 -1.86 -7.17
C VAL A 26 -11.05 -3.06 -6.30
N PHE A 27 -9.85 -3.06 -5.73
CA PHE A 27 -9.38 -4.10 -4.84
C PHE A 27 -10.27 -4.27 -3.60
N LEU A 28 -10.64 -3.17 -2.94
CA LEU A 28 -11.50 -3.18 -1.76
C LEU A 28 -12.93 -3.64 -2.10
N GLU A 29 -13.46 -3.24 -3.25
CA GLU A 29 -14.76 -3.69 -3.73
C GLU A 29 -14.76 -5.21 -4.01
N GLU A 30 -13.73 -5.73 -4.70
CA GLU A 30 -13.59 -7.16 -4.93
C GLU A 30 -13.34 -7.95 -3.63
N ALA A 31 -12.55 -7.42 -2.68
CA ALA A 31 -12.35 -8.04 -1.37
C ALA A 31 -13.68 -8.19 -0.61
N LYS A 32 -14.50 -7.13 -0.59
CA LYS A 32 -15.84 -7.14 0.01
C LYS A 32 -16.77 -8.18 -0.64
N GLN A 33 -16.74 -8.28 -1.98
CA GLN A 33 -17.54 -9.28 -2.71
C GLN A 33 -17.12 -10.70 -2.35
N ASN A 34 -15.85 -10.94 -2.09
CA ASN A 34 -15.30 -12.23 -1.67
C ASN A 34 -15.37 -12.46 -0.15
N LYS A 35 -16.08 -11.61 0.60
CA LYS A 35 -16.25 -11.70 2.06
C LYS A 35 -14.90 -11.73 2.81
N ILE A 36 -13.94 -10.96 2.34
CA ILE A 36 -12.64 -10.76 2.98
C ILE A 36 -12.72 -9.48 3.80
N ASP A 37 -12.45 -9.61 5.09
CA ASP A 37 -12.33 -8.45 5.98
C ASP A 37 -11.01 -7.76 5.71
N TYR A 38 -11.04 -6.42 5.69
CA TYR A 38 -9.86 -5.64 5.46
C TYR A 38 -9.77 -4.43 6.39
N GLU A 39 -8.55 -4.07 6.71
CA GLU A 39 -8.22 -2.86 7.45
C GLU A 39 -7.11 -2.11 6.71
N ILE A 40 -7.29 -0.81 6.53
CA ILE A 40 -6.26 0.02 5.92
C ILE A 40 -5.32 0.49 7.03
N ILE A 41 -4.09 -0.03 7.02
CA ILE A 41 -3.10 0.28 8.04
C ILE A 41 -2.45 1.63 7.74
N HIS A 42 -2.06 1.85 6.48
CA HIS A 42 -1.33 3.05 6.08
C HIS A 42 -1.72 3.49 4.67
N ARG A 43 -1.67 4.81 4.44
CA ARG A 43 -1.80 5.43 3.11
C ARG A 43 -0.77 6.54 3.00
N GLU A 44 0.07 6.45 1.99
CA GLU A 44 0.97 7.52 1.62
C GLU A 44 0.33 8.35 0.51
N ASN A 45 0.06 9.61 0.80
CA ASN A 45 -0.53 10.52 -0.18
C ASN A 45 0.43 10.75 -1.35
N GLY A 46 -0.15 10.88 -2.53
CA GLY A 46 0.58 11.24 -3.73
C GLY A 46 0.92 12.73 -3.80
N ASP A 47 1.58 13.09 -4.88
CA ASP A 47 2.03 14.47 -5.10
C ASP A 47 0.88 15.41 -5.52
N GLU A 48 -0.26 14.84 -5.95
CA GLU A 48 -1.46 15.57 -6.37
C GLU A 48 -2.71 15.03 -5.65
N ASN A 49 -3.76 15.83 -5.60
CA ASN A 49 -5.04 15.42 -5.03
C ASN A 49 -5.58 14.16 -5.69
N LEU A 50 -6.19 13.27 -4.91
CA LEU A 50 -6.75 11.99 -5.35
C LEU A 50 -5.71 11.00 -5.90
N THR A 51 -4.43 11.17 -5.54
CA THR A 51 -3.34 10.24 -5.87
C THR A 51 -2.76 9.63 -4.60
N LEU A 52 -2.22 8.42 -4.70
CA LEU A 52 -1.56 7.70 -3.61
C LEU A 52 -0.24 7.14 -4.13
N LYS A 53 0.85 7.32 -3.37
CA LYS A 53 2.13 6.64 -3.63
C LYS A 53 2.04 5.19 -3.24
N SER A 54 1.47 4.92 -2.08
CA SER A 54 1.26 3.57 -1.60
C SER A 54 0.03 3.44 -0.69
N ALA A 55 -0.45 2.21 -0.52
CA ALA A 55 -1.46 1.86 0.47
C ALA A 55 -1.16 0.46 1.02
N THR A 56 -1.14 0.33 2.35
CA THR A 56 -0.90 -0.92 3.06
C THR A 56 -2.19 -1.38 3.73
N LEU A 57 -2.52 -2.65 3.53
CA LEU A 57 -3.79 -3.25 3.99
C LEU A 57 -3.52 -4.54 4.74
N LEU A 58 -4.24 -4.76 5.80
CA LEU A 58 -4.37 -6.05 6.47
C LEU A 58 -5.63 -6.74 5.93
N LEU A 59 -5.48 -7.94 5.42
CA LEU A 59 -6.58 -8.79 4.96
C LEU A 59 -6.77 -9.95 5.93
N LYS A 60 -8.01 -10.21 6.31
CA LYS A 60 -8.37 -11.29 7.25
C LYS A 60 -9.41 -12.20 6.61
N GLY A 61 -9.17 -13.51 6.66
CA GLY A 61 -10.13 -14.49 6.14
C GLY A 61 -9.49 -15.77 5.62
N LYS A 62 -10.33 -16.77 5.36
CA LYS A 62 -9.88 -18.09 4.87
C LYS A 62 -9.49 -18.05 3.38
N GLU A 63 -10.19 -17.25 2.59
CA GLU A 63 -10.04 -17.18 1.13
C GLU A 63 -9.00 -16.14 0.67
N VAL A 64 -8.28 -15.50 1.59
CA VAL A 64 -7.31 -14.44 1.29
C VAL A 64 -6.25 -14.91 0.28
N ASN A 65 -5.71 -16.11 0.46
CA ASN A 65 -4.68 -16.64 -0.45
C ASN A 65 -5.20 -16.87 -1.88
N ALA A 66 -6.42 -17.38 -2.02
CA ALA A 66 -7.04 -17.59 -3.33
C ALA A 66 -7.32 -16.25 -4.03
N PHE A 67 -7.78 -15.26 -3.29
CA PHE A 67 -8.02 -13.91 -3.78
C PHE A 67 -6.72 -13.23 -4.24
N LEU A 68 -5.67 -13.32 -3.43
CA LEU A 68 -4.38 -12.68 -3.68
C LEU A 68 -3.66 -13.25 -4.91
N LYS A 69 -3.88 -14.51 -5.28
CA LYS A 69 -3.30 -15.10 -6.52
C LYS A 69 -3.62 -14.29 -7.78
N ASN A 70 -4.76 -13.60 -7.78
CA ASN A 70 -5.20 -12.79 -8.92
C ASN A 70 -4.73 -11.32 -8.82
N TRP A 71 -4.03 -10.97 -7.74
CA TRP A 71 -3.65 -9.58 -7.48
C TRP A 71 -2.14 -9.37 -7.27
N LEU A 72 -1.44 -10.36 -6.69
CA LEU A 72 -0.01 -10.23 -6.39
C LEU A 72 0.82 -10.14 -7.67
N GLY A 73 1.67 -9.13 -7.74
CA GLY A 73 2.56 -8.86 -8.87
C GLY A 73 2.31 -7.50 -9.51
N SER A 74 2.67 -7.39 -10.78
CA SER A 74 2.50 -6.15 -11.55
C SER A 74 1.09 -6.03 -12.11
N ILE A 75 0.49 -4.86 -11.94
CA ILE A 75 -0.79 -4.48 -12.54
C ILE A 75 -0.52 -3.44 -13.61
N LEU A 76 -1.03 -3.68 -14.80
CA LEU A 76 -0.97 -2.76 -15.93
C LEU A 76 -2.28 -1.99 -16.07
N TRP A 77 -2.21 -0.68 -16.10
CA TRP A 77 -3.31 0.16 -16.58
C TRP A 77 -2.98 0.75 -17.94
N ILE A 78 -3.94 0.60 -18.86
CA ILE A 78 -3.84 1.15 -20.22
C ILE A 78 -4.81 2.32 -20.34
N GLY A 79 -4.25 3.52 -20.48
CA GLY A 79 -5.03 4.75 -20.61
C GLY A 79 -4.16 5.96 -20.88
N LYS A 80 -4.78 7.01 -21.41
CA LYS A 80 -4.10 8.29 -21.65
C LYS A 80 -3.85 9.00 -20.34
N SER A 81 -2.71 9.70 -20.22
CA SER A 81 -2.43 10.55 -19.07
C SER A 81 -3.49 11.65 -18.94
N THR A 82 -4.02 11.82 -17.74
CA THR A 82 -4.91 12.93 -17.38
C THR A 82 -4.14 14.15 -16.89
N PHE A 83 -2.86 13.98 -16.56
CA PHE A 83 -1.99 15.02 -16.00
C PHE A 83 -1.14 15.71 -17.08
N ARG A 84 -0.77 14.99 -18.13
CA ARG A 84 0.11 15.47 -19.19
C ARG A 84 -0.59 15.42 -20.55
N LYS A 85 -0.85 16.61 -21.12
CA LYS A 85 -1.42 16.73 -22.47
C LYS A 85 -0.43 16.15 -23.50
N PHE A 86 -0.97 15.44 -24.51
CA PHE A 86 -0.20 14.87 -25.64
C PHE A 86 0.89 13.85 -25.27
N HIS A 87 0.85 13.30 -24.05
CA HIS A 87 1.80 12.27 -23.64
C HIS A 87 1.56 10.98 -24.42
N LYS A 88 2.59 10.47 -25.09
CA LYS A 88 2.48 9.31 -25.99
C LYS A 88 2.35 7.98 -25.23
N ARG A 89 2.83 7.89 -23.98
CA ARG A 89 2.78 6.68 -23.17
C ARG A 89 1.37 6.44 -22.65
N SER A 90 0.90 5.20 -22.82
CA SER A 90 -0.41 4.75 -22.35
C SER A 90 -0.36 3.59 -21.36
N ASN A 91 0.81 3.00 -21.11
CA ASN A 91 0.99 1.84 -20.26
C ASN A 91 1.61 2.24 -18.92
N TRP A 92 0.87 2.01 -17.82
CA TRP A 92 1.25 2.44 -16.49
C TRP A 92 1.24 1.24 -15.56
N PHE A 93 2.38 0.93 -14.96
CA PHE A 93 2.55 -0.22 -14.09
C PHE A 93 2.58 0.20 -12.64
N ILE A 94 1.89 -0.55 -11.80
CA ILE A 94 1.96 -0.50 -10.35
C ILE A 94 2.22 -1.91 -9.81
N GLY A 95 2.65 -2.03 -8.56
CA GLY A 95 2.92 -3.31 -7.91
C GLY A 95 1.96 -3.58 -6.76
N ILE A 96 1.62 -4.85 -6.58
CA ILE A 96 0.94 -5.35 -5.38
C ILE A 96 1.78 -6.48 -4.81
N PHE A 97 2.21 -6.32 -3.55
CA PHE A 97 3.12 -7.24 -2.86
C PHE A 97 2.54 -7.69 -1.55
N GLU A 98 2.80 -8.93 -1.22
CA GLU A 98 2.64 -9.42 0.14
C GLU A 98 3.86 -8.99 0.96
N LEU A 99 3.62 -8.42 2.14
CA LEU A 99 4.65 -8.10 3.11
C LEU A 99 4.83 -9.32 4.01
N GLU A 100 5.98 -9.96 3.91
CA GLU A 100 6.37 -11.02 4.82
C GLU A 100 6.73 -10.40 6.17
N ASP A 101 6.49 -11.07 7.28
CA ASP A 101 7.00 -10.70 8.63
C ASP A 101 6.21 -9.69 9.48
N LEU A 102 4.92 -9.52 9.29
CA LEU A 102 4.12 -8.78 10.29
C LEU A 102 3.75 -9.61 11.53
N ASP A 103 3.90 -10.91 11.48
CA ASP A 103 3.75 -11.76 12.68
C ASP A 103 4.76 -11.44 13.80
N LYS A 104 5.79 -10.63 13.51
CA LYS A 104 6.79 -10.18 14.49
C LYS A 104 6.55 -8.79 15.07
N ILE A 105 5.49 -8.08 14.63
CA ILE A 105 5.12 -6.79 15.23
C ILE A 105 4.25 -7.05 16.47
N GLU A 106 4.79 -7.74 17.46
CA GLU A 106 4.16 -7.81 18.77
C GLU A 106 4.39 -6.50 19.52
N PHE A 107 3.42 -5.60 19.42
CA PHE A 107 3.38 -4.45 20.30
C PHE A 107 2.95 -4.92 21.68
N ASN A 108 3.88 -4.92 22.62
CA ASN A 108 3.62 -5.32 24.01
C ASN A 108 3.49 -4.09 24.89
N GLU A 109 2.28 -3.81 25.36
CA GLU A 109 2.01 -2.66 26.25
C GLU A 109 2.82 -2.68 27.55
N LYS A 110 3.23 -3.86 28.03
CA LYS A 110 4.03 -4.02 29.25
C LYS A 110 5.47 -3.48 29.11
N GLU A 111 5.94 -3.33 27.89
CA GLU A 111 7.29 -2.83 27.61
C GLU A 111 7.34 -1.31 27.46
N ILE A 112 6.20 -0.63 27.51
CA ILE A 112 6.12 0.82 27.39
C ILE A 112 6.70 1.48 28.65
N GLN A 113 7.62 2.37 28.44
CA GLN A 113 8.15 3.24 29.50
C GLN A 113 7.34 4.54 29.53
N PHE A 114 6.81 4.86 30.71
CA PHE A 114 6.06 6.08 30.94
C PHE A 114 6.87 7.06 31.79
N GLN A 115 6.87 8.32 31.38
CA GLN A 115 7.43 9.44 32.14
C GLN A 115 6.33 10.50 32.24
N THR A 116 6.04 10.89 33.49
CA THR A 116 5.14 12.01 33.77
C THR A 116 5.92 13.31 33.80
N THR A 117 5.29 14.35 33.23
CA THR A 117 5.89 15.69 33.21
C THR A 117 4.79 16.74 33.32
N ARG A 118 5.20 17.96 33.56
CA ARG A 118 4.27 19.11 33.56
C ARG A 118 3.83 19.41 32.14
N SER A 119 2.58 19.81 32.01
CA SER A 119 2.05 20.23 30.71
C SER A 119 2.73 21.51 30.23
N GLN A 120 2.96 21.62 28.93
CA GLN A 120 3.52 22.81 28.29
C GLN A 120 2.35 23.71 27.85
N GLY A 121 2.29 24.94 28.32
CA GLY A 121 1.26 25.90 27.94
C GLY A 121 1.40 27.23 28.70
N SER A 122 0.54 28.22 28.35
CA SER A 122 0.46 29.49 29.05
C SER A 122 0.10 29.26 30.52
N GLY A 123 1.02 29.56 31.42
CA GLY A 123 1.03 29.14 32.81
C GLY A 123 -0.12 29.63 33.66
N GLY A 124 -0.59 28.75 34.54
CA GLY A 124 -1.46 29.04 35.69
C GLY A 124 -0.98 28.23 36.89
N GLN A 125 -1.49 28.47 38.10
CA GLN A 125 -1.02 27.81 39.32
C GLN A 125 -1.07 26.29 39.27
N ASN A 126 -2.02 25.68 38.56
CA ASN A 126 -2.16 24.23 38.40
C ASN A 126 -1.14 23.62 37.44
N VAL A 127 -0.82 24.31 36.33
CA VAL A 127 0.14 23.82 35.33
C VAL A 127 1.53 23.68 35.91
N ASN A 128 1.91 24.54 36.86
CA ASN A 128 3.21 24.51 37.49
C ASN A 128 3.36 23.53 38.67
N LYS A 129 2.23 22.97 39.15
CA LYS A 129 2.22 22.11 40.35
C LYS A 129 1.92 20.65 40.06
N VAL A 130 1.18 20.35 38.95
CA VAL A 130 0.69 19.00 38.67
C VAL A 130 1.30 18.44 37.38
N GLU A 131 1.80 17.21 37.46
CA GLU A 131 2.36 16.48 36.30
C GLU A 131 1.26 15.65 35.63
N THR A 132 0.49 16.26 34.75
CA THR A 132 -0.59 15.59 34.04
C THR A 132 -0.18 15.09 32.66
N ALA A 133 0.85 15.68 32.06
CA ALA A 133 1.35 15.22 30.76
C ALA A 133 2.14 13.92 30.90
N VAL A 134 2.01 13.06 29.87
CA VAL A 134 2.63 11.74 29.82
C VAL A 134 3.46 11.60 28.55
N ARG A 135 4.73 11.23 28.72
CA ARG A 135 5.58 10.75 27.64
C ARG A 135 5.60 9.23 27.70
N ALA A 136 5.17 8.58 26.62
CA ALA A 136 5.29 7.13 26.48
C ALA A 136 6.37 6.82 25.44
N THR A 137 7.29 5.91 25.77
CA THR A 137 8.38 5.49 24.89
C THR A 137 8.35 3.97 24.74
N TYR A 138 8.48 3.47 23.52
CA TYR A 138 8.64 2.06 23.24
C TYR A 138 10.13 1.75 22.98
N PRO A 139 10.83 1.10 23.92
CA PRO A 139 12.29 0.95 23.85
C PRO A 139 12.79 0.19 22.64
N LYS A 140 12.04 -0.83 22.16
CA LYS A 140 12.45 -1.66 21.03
C LYS A 140 12.60 -0.88 19.72
N THR A 141 11.78 0.14 19.50
CA THR A 141 11.82 0.96 18.28
C THR A 141 12.35 2.37 18.54
N GLY A 142 12.53 2.77 19.80
CA GLY A 142 12.90 4.13 20.19
C GLY A 142 11.78 5.17 19.94
N GLN A 143 10.59 4.75 19.50
CA GLN A 143 9.49 5.67 19.25
C GLN A 143 8.91 6.20 20.55
N SER A 144 8.60 7.50 20.56
CA SER A 144 7.99 8.15 21.71
C SER A 144 6.87 9.09 21.29
N VAL A 145 5.88 9.23 22.17
CA VAL A 145 4.79 10.19 22.05
C VAL A 145 4.65 11.00 23.31
N PHE A 146 4.21 12.23 23.18
CA PHE A 146 3.93 13.13 24.28
C PHE A 146 2.47 13.55 24.24
N VAL A 147 1.73 13.35 25.34
CA VAL A 147 0.29 13.60 25.41
C VAL A 147 -0.01 14.49 26.61
N GLN A 148 -0.71 15.60 26.36
CA GLN A 148 -1.14 16.57 27.36
C GLN A 148 -2.57 17.09 27.09
N ASP A 149 -3.40 16.28 26.42
CA ASP A 149 -4.71 16.71 25.88
C ASP A 149 -5.75 16.85 27.00
N SER A 150 -5.64 16.02 28.06
CA SER A 150 -6.55 16.04 29.19
C SER A 150 -5.89 16.57 30.46
N ARG A 151 -6.73 17.07 31.38
CA ARG A 151 -6.31 17.39 32.75
C ARG A 151 -6.08 16.15 33.61
N SER A 152 -6.50 14.98 33.13
CA SER A 152 -6.33 13.69 33.81
C SER A 152 -5.08 12.98 33.29
N GLN A 153 -4.13 12.71 34.20
CA GLN A 153 -2.94 11.92 33.89
C GLN A 153 -3.30 10.51 33.39
N LEU A 154 -4.35 9.90 33.94
CA LEU A 154 -4.82 8.58 33.54
C LEU A 154 -5.33 8.55 32.11
N GLU A 155 -6.09 9.58 31.70
CA GLU A 155 -6.57 9.71 30.31
C GLU A 155 -5.41 9.95 29.35
N ASN A 156 -4.48 10.84 29.70
CA ASN A 156 -3.27 11.07 28.90
C ASN A 156 -2.43 9.79 28.75
N LYS A 157 -2.36 8.97 29.81
CA LYS A 157 -1.68 7.67 29.73
C LYS A 157 -2.39 6.72 28.76
N LYS A 158 -3.72 6.60 28.80
CA LYS A 158 -4.48 5.77 27.86
C LYS A 158 -4.31 6.26 26.40
N LEU A 159 -4.44 7.55 26.17
CA LEU A 159 -4.24 8.14 24.86
C LEU A 159 -2.80 7.94 24.34
N SER A 160 -1.80 8.01 25.23
CA SER A 160 -0.40 7.81 24.87
C SER A 160 -0.13 6.38 24.39
N ILE A 161 -0.78 5.37 24.95
CA ILE A 161 -0.67 3.97 24.49
C ILE A 161 -1.22 3.84 23.08
N ILE A 162 -2.41 4.39 22.79
CA ILE A 162 -3.04 4.32 21.47
C ILE A 162 -2.15 4.99 20.42
N ARG A 163 -1.74 6.24 20.65
CA ARG A 163 -0.87 6.99 19.73
C ARG A 163 0.51 6.35 19.55
N LEU A 164 1.06 5.78 20.62
CA LEU A 164 2.34 5.09 20.54
C LEU A 164 2.25 3.81 19.70
N LYS A 165 1.16 3.06 19.84
CA LYS A 165 0.89 1.87 19.03
C LYS A 165 0.81 2.24 17.55
N GLU A 166 0.06 3.28 17.19
CA GLU A 166 -0.03 3.78 15.82
C GLU A 166 1.35 4.17 15.28
N LYS A 167 2.12 4.93 16.07
CA LYS A 167 3.46 5.39 15.67
C LYS A 167 4.48 4.26 15.51
N VAL A 168 4.43 3.25 16.37
CA VAL A 168 5.28 2.06 16.27
C VAL A 168 4.91 1.27 15.01
N MET A 169 3.62 1.13 14.72
CA MET A 169 3.13 0.45 13.52
C MET A 169 3.58 1.17 12.26
N GLU A 170 3.44 2.49 12.23
CA GLU A 170 3.90 3.34 11.12
C GLU A 170 5.41 3.22 10.88
N PHE A 171 6.20 3.23 11.96
CA PHE A 171 7.65 3.01 11.89
C PHE A 171 8.00 1.65 11.27
N HIS A 172 7.33 0.57 11.69
CA HIS A 172 7.56 -0.76 11.11
C HIS A 172 7.20 -0.83 9.63
N ILE A 173 6.07 -0.22 9.24
CA ILE A 173 5.67 -0.13 7.83
C ILE A 173 6.75 0.59 7.01
N GLN A 174 7.25 1.72 7.50
CA GLN A 174 8.32 2.46 6.81
C GLN A 174 9.61 1.62 6.65
N GLN A 175 9.97 0.82 7.66
CA GLN A 175 11.12 -0.08 7.57
C GLN A 175 10.90 -1.17 6.51
N LEU A 176 9.72 -1.78 6.48
CA LEU A 176 9.35 -2.78 5.48
C LEU A 176 9.31 -2.17 4.07
N GLU A 177 8.74 -0.99 3.92
CA GLU A 177 8.72 -0.27 2.64
C GLU A 177 10.13 0.01 2.13
N LYS A 178 11.05 0.39 3.02
CA LYS A 178 12.46 0.61 2.67
C LYS A 178 13.12 -0.67 2.17
N GLN A 179 12.94 -1.79 2.87
CA GLN A 179 13.47 -3.10 2.44
C GLN A 179 12.87 -3.54 1.10
N MET A 180 11.56 -3.36 0.93
CA MET A 180 10.90 -3.69 -0.33
C MET A 180 11.32 -2.80 -1.47
N HIS A 181 11.57 -1.52 -1.20
CA HIS A 181 12.05 -0.60 -2.22
C HIS A 181 13.43 -1.01 -2.74
N GLU A 182 14.32 -1.50 -1.88
CA GLU A 182 15.61 -2.06 -2.26
C GLU A 182 15.45 -3.34 -3.10
N THR A 183 14.57 -4.25 -2.68
CA THR A 183 14.27 -5.48 -3.43
C THR A 183 13.55 -5.18 -4.75
N TRP A 184 12.62 -4.22 -4.76
CA TRP A 184 11.90 -3.78 -5.96
C TRP A 184 12.82 -3.18 -7.02
N ASN A 185 13.82 -2.43 -6.63
CA ASN A 185 14.81 -1.89 -7.55
C ASN A 185 15.54 -3.00 -8.35
N ASN A 186 15.76 -4.14 -7.72
CA ASN A 186 16.38 -5.32 -8.36
C ASN A 186 15.42 -6.05 -9.32
N HIS A 187 14.10 -5.96 -9.08
CA HIS A 187 13.07 -6.62 -9.89
C HIS A 187 12.47 -5.74 -11.01
N LEU A 188 12.69 -4.42 -11.00
CA LEU A 188 12.12 -3.48 -11.98
C LEU A 188 12.46 -3.81 -13.45
N ASN A 189 13.57 -4.47 -13.70
CA ASN A 189 14.00 -4.81 -15.06
C ASN A 189 13.35 -6.10 -15.62
N VAL A 190 12.73 -6.94 -14.79
CA VAL A 190 12.30 -8.28 -15.19
C VAL A 190 10.78 -8.38 -15.43
N GLN A 191 9.93 -7.59 -14.80
CA GLN A 191 8.49 -7.83 -14.78
C GLN A 191 7.61 -6.89 -15.63
N ARG A 192 8.14 -5.90 -16.34
CA ARG A 192 7.34 -4.98 -17.17
C ARG A 192 6.60 -5.63 -18.34
N GLY A 193 6.89 -6.87 -18.64
CA GLY A 193 6.34 -7.61 -19.79
C GLY A 193 5.24 -8.62 -19.45
N ASN A 194 4.94 -8.90 -18.17
CA ASN A 194 4.00 -9.95 -17.78
C ASN A 194 3.11 -9.49 -16.60
N PRO A 195 2.17 -8.58 -16.82
CA PRO A 195 1.27 -8.14 -15.76
C PRO A 195 0.31 -9.26 -15.37
N VAL A 196 0.07 -9.45 -14.08
CA VAL A 196 -0.92 -10.39 -13.54
C VAL A 196 -2.33 -9.94 -13.94
N ARG A 197 -2.53 -8.63 -14.07
CA ARG A 197 -3.82 -8.03 -14.40
C ARG A 197 -3.64 -6.82 -15.31
N THR A 198 -4.49 -6.73 -16.31
CA THR A 198 -4.57 -5.54 -17.19
C THR A 198 -5.92 -4.87 -17.01
N LEU A 199 -5.90 -3.59 -16.73
CA LEU A 199 -7.07 -2.73 -16.57
C LEU A 199 -7.03 -1.64 -17.64
N SER A 200 -8.17 -1.20 -18.13
CA SER A 200 -8.23 -0.19 -19.17
C SER A 200 -9.34 0.84 -18.93
N GLY A 201 -9.14 2.02 -19.51
CA GLY A 201 -10.10 3.12 -19.44
C GLY A 201 -10.20 3.74 -18.05
N THR A 202 -11.09 4.71 -17.92
CA THR A 202 -11.36 5.43 -16.65
C THR A 202 -12.11 4.58 -15.63
N ASP A 203 -12.83 3.55 -16.10
CA ASP A 203 -13.67 2.68 -15.27
C ASP A 203 -12.92 1.49 -14.69
N PHE A 204 -11.64 1.34 -15.00
CA PHE A 204 -10.76 0.26 -14.51
C PHE A 204 -11.35 -1.16 -14.70
N LYS A 205 -12.16 -1.35 -15.75
CA LYS A 205 -12.73 -2.66 -16.06
C LYS A 205 -11.67 -3.59 -16.61
N LYS A 206 -11.78 -4.89 -16.29
CA LYS A 206 -10.95 -5.91 -16.91
C LYS A 206 -11.16 -5.86 -18.41
N ASN A 207 -10.09 -5.68 -19.17
CA ASN A 207 -10.17 -5.84 -20.62
C ASN A 207 -10.23 -7.35 -20.91
N HIS A 208 -11.41 -7.89 -21.17
CA HIS A 208 -11.61 -9.29 -21.57
C HIS A 208 -11.03 -9.60 -22.97
N GLN A 209 -10.48 -8.62 -23.63
CA GLN A 209 -9.76 -8.77 -24.88
C GLN A 209 -8.24 -8.80 -24.66
N GLU A 210 -7.74 -9.73 -23.87
CA GLU A 210 -6.53 -10.41 -24.28
C GLU A 210 -6.88 -11.29 -25.51
N LYS A 211 -7.17 -10.65 -26.61
CA LYS A 211 -6.85 -11.23 -27.90
C LYS A 211 -5.35 -11.45 -27.83
N SER A 212 -4.96 -12.67 -27.64
CA SER A 212 -3.59 -13.05 -27.55
C SER A 212 -2.90 -12.64 -28.85
N PHE A 213 -2.35 -11.41 -28.91
CA PHE A 213 -1.50 -10.95 -30.00
C PHE A 213 -0.46 -12.03 -30.39
N LYS A 214 -0.08 -12.83 -29.43
CA LYS A 214 0.76 -14.01 -29.63
C LYS A 214 0.05 -15.10 -30.42
N LYS A 215 -1.26 -15.30 -30.20
CA LYS A 215 -2.08 -16.31 -30.92
C LYS A 215 -2.38 -15.85 -32.33
N GLU A 216 -2.77 -14.60 -32.54
CA GLU A 216 -2.96 -14.00 -33.87
C GLU A 216 -1.66 -13.95 -34.69
N ARG A 217 -0.54 -13.55 -34.04
CA ARG A 217 0.77 -13.53 -34.69
C ARG A 217 1.25 -14.92 -35.07
N ASN A 218 0.95 -15.95 -34.28
CA ASN A 218 1.30 -17.33 -34.59
C ASN A 218 0.35 -17.90 -35.66
N GLN A 219 -0.92 -17.53 -35.67
CA GLN A 219 -1.84 -17.89 -36.74
C GLN A 219 -1.42 -17.27 -38.08
N LEU A 220 -1.17 -15.98 -38.14
CA LEU A 220 -0.63 -15.29 -39.30
C LEU A 220 0.70 -15.86 -39.79
N LYS A 221 1.60 -16.24 -38.91
CA LYS A 221 2.85 -16.92 -39.27
C LYS A 221 2.60 -18.29 -39.88
N ASN A 222 1.64 -19.05 -39.38
CA ASN A 222 1.30 -20.37 -39.90
C ASN A 222 0.58 -20.25 -41.27
N GLU A 223 -0.29 -19.28 -41.43
CA GLU A 223 -0.95 -18.97 -42.71
C GLU A 223 0.06 -18.56 -43.78
N LEU A 224 0.99 -17.68 -43.44
CA LEU A 224 2.09 -17.30 -44.36
C LEU A 224 3.00 -18.46 -44.71
N ARG A 225 3.22 -19.40 -43.77
CA ARG A 225 4.04 -20.58 -44.00
C ARG A 225 3.34 -21.57 -44.93
N ASN A 226 2.02 -21.76 -44.78
CA ASN A 226 1.21 -22.60 -45.62
C ASN A 226 1.11 -22.01 -47.04
N TYR A 227 0.88 -20.71 -47.17
CA TYR A 227 0.86 -20.01 -48.44
C TYR A 227 2.18 -20.10 -49.21
N ARG A 228 3.29 -20.10 -48.52
CA ARG A 228 4.63 -20.27 -49.11
C ARG A 228 4.89 -21.69 -49.55
N ASN A 229 4.30 -22.70 -48.91
CA ASN A 229 4.40 -24.11 -49.27
C ASN A 229 3.48 -24.48 -50.45
N GLU A 230 2.42 -23.73 -50.71
CA GLU A 230 1.52 -23.91 -51.84
C GLU A 230 2.05 -23.26 -53.13
N LEU A 231 3.04 -22.37 -53.05
CA LEU A 231 3.65 -21.68 -54.17
C LEU A 231 4.98 -22.36 -54.65
N ASN A 232 5.45 -23.40 -53.97
CA ASN A 232 6.60 -24.22 -54.34
C ASN A 232 6.15 -25.63 -54.72
#